data_2b8c10af89b58e722cc5f94befd3ed95
#
_entry.id   2b8c10af89b58e722cc5f94befd3ed95
#
_cell.length_a   1.000
_cell.length_b   1.000
_cell.length_c   1.000
_cell.angle_alpha   90.00
_cell.angle_beta   90.00
_cell.angle_gamma   90.00
#
_symmetry.space_group_name_H-M   'P 1'
#
loop_
_entity.id
_entity.type
_entity.pdbx_description
1 polymer ?
#
loop_
_entity_poly.entity_id
_entity_poly.type
_entity_poly.pdbx_seq_one_letter_code
_entity_poly.pdbx_strand_id
1 'polypeptide(L)'
;MDKKKNLKIVMVCIAFLLLAFAIDKTSNNVVDNTLMRNQTGDGDESVDLILNADGIDKNYKYQLDVKEAIPSEKQANELFEQAKEQIDRTFCEDGQNMEHVMGHVNMNDSYVSGSVEAEWNLSDYDTVDYEGNVLQDAFTCDEDEESGKLIAASVSLSCGEYKQMYEFSFLVFPDKLDSGQKLIRDINRQLQKEMEQPGTKELVLPKEINGKKLNWSKEKSSSVMKVALLEVVVIVLLFW
;
A
#
# COMPACT_ATOMS: atom_id res chain seq x y z
N MET A 1 19.14 -38.85 16.56
CA MET A 1 18.57 -38.15 15.38
C MET A 1 18.53 -39.13 14.21
N ASP A 2 17.36 -39.46 13.70
CA ASP A 2 17.10 -40.66 12.91
C ASP A 2 17.55 -40.47 11.44
N LYS A 3 18.70 -41.06 11.08
CA LYS A 3 19.31 -41.00 9.74
C LYS A 3 18.28 -41.39 8.62
N LYS A 4 17.34 -42.30 8.91
CA LYS A 4 16.31 -42.74 7.97
C LYS A 4 15.28 -41.65 7.69
N LYS A 5 14.99 -40.79 8.68
CA LYS A 5 14.01 -39.70 8.52
C LYS A 5 14.59 -38.56 7.67
N ASN A 6 15.87 -38.23 7.89
CA ASN A 6 16.57 -37.22 7.10
C ASN A 6 16.77 -37.66 5.64
N LEU A 7 17.03 -38.96 5.39
CA LEU A 7 17.14 -39.47 4.02
C LEU A 7 15.83 -39.38 3.25
N LYS A 8 14.66 -39.62 3.90
CA LYS A 8 13.36 -39.45 3.26
C LYS A 8 13.06 -37.99 2.91
N ILE A 9 13.41 -37.03 3.76
CA ILE A 9 13.24 -35.59 3.50
C ILE A 9 14.10 -35.18 2.30
N VAL A 10 15.35 -35.58 2.25
CA VAL A 10 16.25 -35.29 1.12
C VAL A 10 15.71 -35.87 -0.19
N MET A 11 15.20 -37.11 -0.19
CA MET A 11 14.61 -37.74 -1.38
C MET A 11 13.36 -37.00 -1.87
N VAL A 12 12.50 -36.51 -0.97
CA VAL A 12 11.32 -35.70 -1.31
C VAL A 12 11.74 -34.35 -1.90
N CYS A 13 12.72 -33.68 -1.32
CA CYS A 13 13.25 -32.41 -1.88
C CYS A 13 13.85 -32.60 -3.29
N ILE A 14 14.60 -33.69 -3.50
CA ILE A 14 15.15 -34.02 -4.82
C ILE A 14 14.04 -34.32 -5.82
N ALA A 15 12.99 -35.03 -5.42
CA ALA A 15 11.84 -35.32 -6.27
C ALA A 15 11.08 -34.03 -6.67
N PHE A 16 10.91 -33.09 -5.71
CA PHE A 16 10.32 -31.77 -6.01
C PHE A 16 11.18 -30.92 -6.94
N LEU A 17 12.52 -30.92 -6.74
CA LEU A 17 13.45 -30.25 -7.65
C LEU A 17 13.42 -30.85 -9.07
N LEU A 18 13.37 -32.17 -9.18
CA LEU A 18 13.25 -32.84 -10.50
C LEU A 18 11.91 -32.58 -11.16
N LEU A 19 10.81 -32.47 -10.38
CA LEU A 19 9.49 -32.09 -10.91
C LEU A 19 9.49 -30.63 -11.40
N ALA A 20 10.08 -29.71 -10.65
CA ALA A 20 10.22 -28.30 -11.05
C ALA A 20 11.04 -28.17 -12.36
N PHE A 21 12.15 -28.90 -12.47
CA PHE A 21 12.95 -28.97 -13.72
C PHE A 21 12.19 -29.61 -14.89
N ALA A 22 11.29 -30.56 -14.63
CA ALA A 22 10.49 -31.20 -15.68
C ALA A 22 9.38 -30.27 -16.18
N ILE A 23 8.79 -29.44 -15.31
CA ILE A 23 7.77 -28.46 -15.67
C ILE A 23 8.38 -27.34 -16.52
N ASP A 24 9.58 -26.86 -16.17
CA ASP A 24 10.29 -25.81 -16.92
C ASP A 24 10.69 -26.25 -18.35
N LYS A 25 10.86 -27.56 -18.57
CA LYS A 25 11.24 -28.13 -19.87
C LYS A 25 10.08 -28.42 -20.82
N THR A 26 8.83 -28.36 -20.34
CA THR A 26 7.63 -28.70 -21.12
C THR A 26 6.79 -27.53 -21.58
N SER A 27 7.22 -26.29 -21.32
CA SER A 27 6.59 -25.09 -21.84
C SER A 27 6.99 -24.89 -23.31
N ASN A 28 6.51 -25.75 -24.19
CA ASN A 28 6.47 -25.49 -25.62
C ASN A 28 5.32 -24.50 -25.85
N ASN A 29 5.61 -23.20 -25.79
CA ASN A 29 4.62 -22.14 -26.06
C ASN A 29 4.14 -22.13 -27.52
N VAL A 30 4.72 -22.97 -28.40
CA VAL A 30 4.34 -23.08 -29.80
C VAL A 30 3.69 -24.43 -30.03
N VAL A 31 2.39 -24.45 -30.30
CA VAL A 31 1.59 -25.62 -30.68
C VAL A 31 0.94 -25.32 -32.04
N ASP A 32 1.14 -26.21 -33.00
CA ASP A 32 0.59 -26.08 -34.38
C ASP A 32 0.88 -24.68 -35.01
N ASN A 33 2.13 -24.19 -34.91
CA ASN A 33 2.56 -22.87 -35.36
C ASN A 33 1.85 -21.69 -34.66
N THR A 34 1.26 -21.95 -33.50
CA THR A 34 0.60 -20.92 -32.68
C THR A 34 1.43 -20.65 -31.41
N LEU A 35 1.80 -19.40 -31.18
CA LEU A 35 2.43 -18.92 -29.96
C LEU A 35 1.35 -18.29 -29.08
N MET A 36 1.22 -18.79 -27.84
CA MET A 36 0.31 -18.19 -26.86
C MET A 36 0.96 -16.92 -26.28
N ARG A 37 0.21 -15.85 -26.21
CA ARG A 37 0.61 -14.60 -25.56
C ARG A 37 0.25 -14.65 -24.07
N ASN A 38 1.05 -13.98 -23.24
CA ASN A 38 0.69 -13.77 -21.84
C ASN A 38 -0.66 -13.05 -21.75
N GLN A 39 -1.36 -13.24 -20.65
CA GLN A 39 -2.60 -12.49 -20.37
C GLN A 39 -2.25 -11.03 -20.06
N THR A 40 -3.22 -10.15 -20.23
CA THR A 40 -3.11 -8.74 -19.86
C THR A 40 -2.73 -8.62 -18.37
N GLY A 41 -1.66 -7.87 -18.08
CA GLY A 41 -1.11 -7.70 -16.72
C GLY A 41 0.01 -8.67 -16.36
N ASP A 42 0.24 -9.75 -17.13
CA ASP A 42 1.37 -10.67 -16.90
C ASP A 42 2.69 -10.16 -17.52
N GLY A 43 2.62 -9.12 -18.34
CA GLY A 43 3.76 -8.49 -19.00
C GLY A 43 4.21 -9.19 -20.29
N ASP A 44 5.13 -8.51 -20.99
CA ASP A 44 5.73 -9.01 -22.23
C ASP A 44 6.69 -10.16 -21.97
N GLU A 45 6.78 -11.10 -22.91
CA GLU A 45 7.68 -12.26 -22.83
C GLU A 45 8.63 -12.31 -24.02
N SER A 46 9.91 -12.65 -23.79
CA SER A 46 10.89 -12.88 -24.85
C SER A 46 11.07 -14.37 -25.07
N VAL A 47 10.73 -14.86 -26.26
CA VAL A 47 10.72 -16.29 -26.62
C VAL A 47 11.79 -16.59 -27.65
N ASP A 48 12.65 -17.58 -27.36
CA ASP A 48 13.63 -18.11 -28.31
C ASP A 48 13.01 -19.18 -29.22
N LEU A 49 12.93 -18.88 -30.51
CA LEU A 49 12.37 -19.76 -31.54
C LEU A 49 13.48 -20.38 -32.40
N ILE A 50 13.22 -21.59 -32.92
CA ILE A 50 14.04 -22.24 -33.93
C ILE A 50 13.24 -22.30 -35.23
N LEU A 51 13.75 -21.61 -36.24
CA LEU A 51 13.16 -21.61 -37.58
C LEU A 51 13.83 -22.67 -38.47
N ASN A 52 13.04 -23.56 -39.00
CA ASN A 52 13.40 -24.52 -40.05
C ASN A 52 12.63 -24.18 -41.31
N ALA A 53 13.29 -24.14 -42.46
CA ALA A 53 12.61 -23.90 -43.73
C ALA A 53 13.04 -24.95 -44.76
N ASP A 54 12.08 -25.37 -45.58
CA ASP A 54 12.33 -26.37 -46.65
C ASP A 54 13.39 -25.86 -47.64
N GLY A 55 14.35 -26.75 -47.97
CA GLY A 55 15.47 -26.40 -48.85
C GLY A 55 16.61 -25.62 -48.19
N ILE A 56 16.58 -25.44 -46.89
CA ILE A 56 17.63 -24.82 -46.09
C ILE A 56 18.14 -25.81 -45.03
N ASP A 57 19.37 -26.28 -45.17
CA ASP A 57 19.97 -27.28 -44.29
C ASP A 57 20.36 -26.77 -42.89
N LYS A 58 20.03 -25.53 -42.58
CA LYS A 58 20.49 -24.87 -41.34
C LYS A 58 19.32 -24.29 -40.53
N ASN A 59 19.30 -24.62 -39.23
CA ASN A 59 18.36 -24.05 -38.29
C ASN A 59 18.80 -22.64 -37.87
N TYR A 60 17.87 -21.70 -37.84
CA TYR A 60 18.11 -20.34 -37.39
C TYR A 60 17.47 -20.12 -36.03
N LYS A 61 18.23 -19.57 -35.09
CA LYS A 61 17.69 -19.07 -33.83
C LYS A 61 17.12 -17.67 -34.03
N TYR A 62 15.92 -17.45 -33.56
CA TYR A 62 15.23 -16.16 -33.63
C TYR A 62 14.59 -15.86 -32.30
N GLN A 63 14.93 -14.71 -31.72
CA GLN A 63 14.33 -14.21 -30.49
C GLN A 63 13.18 -13.28 -30.85
N LEU A 64 11.99 -13.56 -30.30
CA LEU A 64 10.78 -12.78 -30.53
C LEU A 64 10.31 -12.21 -29.20
N ASP A 65 10.17 -10.88 -29.14
CA ASP A 65 9.53 -10.20 -28.04
C ASP A 65 8.01 -10.22 -28.25
N VAL A 66 7.35 -11.05 -27.47
CA VAL A 66 5.90 -11.28 -27.56
C VAL A 66 5.21 -10.33 -26.58
N LYS A 67 4.45 -9.40 -27.12
CA LYS A 67 3.62 -8.50 -26.32
C LYS A 67 2.50 -9.29 -25.64
N GLU A 68 2.14 -8.92 -24.42
CA GLU A 68 0.97 -9.47 -23.75
C GLU A 68 -0.32 -9.30 -24.58
N ALA A 69 -1.33 -10.05 -24.28
CA ALA A 69 -2.60 -9.99 -25.00
C ALA A 69 -3.31 -8.66 -24.71
N ILE A 70 -3.74 -7.96 -25.75
CA ILE A 70 -4.58 -6.78 -25.64
C ILE A 70 -6.02 -7.29 -25.40
N PRO A 71 -6.70 -6.87 -24.31
CA PRO A 71 -8.06 -7.32 -24.05
C PRO A 71 -9.03 -6.76 -25.11
N SER A 72 -10.06 -7.50 -25.42
CA SER A 72 -11.22 -6.95 -26.12
C SER A 72 -12.06 -6.12 -25.16
N GLU A 73 -12.92 -5.23 -25.66
CA GLU A 73 -13.84 -4.43 -24.85
C GLU A 73 -14.66 -5.29 -23.86
N LYS A 74 -15.15 -6.44 -24.32
CA LYS A 74 -15.90 -7.37 -23.47
C LYS A 74 -15.03 -7.90 -22.32
N GLN A 75 -13.80 -8.31 -22.61
CA GLN A 75 -12.87 -8.78 -21.57
C GLN A 75 -12.46 -7.67 -20.61
N ALA A 76 -12.21 -6.47 -21.10
CA ALA A 76 -11.92 -5.30 -20.25
C ALA A 76 -13.10 -5.01 -19.29
N ASN A 77 -14.33 -5.05 -19.78
CA ASN A 77 -15.52 -4.86 -18.95
C ASN A 77 -15.67 -5.96 -17.88
N GLU A 78 -15.39 -7.22 -18.23
CA GLU A 78 -15.38 -8.34 -17.25
C GLU A 78 -14.30 -8.15 -16.17
N LEU A 79 -13.11 -7.66 -16.55
CA LEU A 79 -12.03 -7.32 -15.62
C LEU A 79 -12.40 -6.12 -14.73
N PHE A 80 -13.05 -5.10 -15.26
CA PHE A 80 -13.51 -3.96 -14.46
C PHE A 80 -14.56 -4.36 -13.42
N GLU A 81 -15.50 -5.24 -13.75
CA GLU A 81 -16.46 -5.75 -12.76
C GLU A 81 -15.75 -6.56 -11.66
N GLN A 82 -14.75 -7.39 -12.00
CA GLN A 82 -13.95 -8.10 -11.01
C GLN A 82 -13.14 -7.15 -10.14
N ALA A 83 -12.57 -6.08 -10.72
CA ALA A 83 -11.84 -5.06 -9.96
C ALA A 83 -12.77 -4.34 -8.97
N LYS A 84 -13.98 -3.95 -9.38
CA LYS A 84 -14.99 -3.35 -8.48
C LYS A 84 -15.36 -4.28 -7.33
N GLU A 85 -15.60 -5.57 -7.61
CA GLU A 85 -15.87 -6.57 -6.56
C GLU A 85 -14.68 -6.72 -5.59
N GLN A 86 -13.44 -6.61 -6.09
CA GLN A 86 -12.26 -6.61 -5.22
C GLN A 86 -12.19 -5.34 -4.37
N ILE A 87 -12.44 -4.17 -4.95
CA ILE A 87 -12.50 -2.90 -4.22
C ILE A 87 -13.54 -2.99 -3.12
N ASP A 88 -14.78 -3.34 -3.42
CA ASP A 88 -15.87 -3.45 -2.44
C ASP A 88 -15.51 -4.37 -1.26
N ARG A 89 -14.74 -5.41 -1.52
CA ARG A 89 -14.35 -6.41 -0.53
C ARG A 89 -13.13 -6.04 0.30
N THR A 90 -12.18 -5.30 -0.29
CA THR A 90 -10.87 -5.05 0.31
C THR A 90 -10.61 -3.59 0.68
N PHE A 91 -11.47 -2.66 0.29
CA PHE A 91 -11.30 -1.23 0.53
C PHE A 91 -11.23 -0.91 2.03
N CYS A 92 -12.12 -1.49 2.82
CA CYS A 92 -12.09 -1.35 4.28
C CYS A 92 -11.26 -2.47 4.91
N GLU A 93 -10.61 -2.18 6.03
CA GLU A 93 -9.95 -3.19 6.85
C GLU A 93 -10.94 -4.21 7.44
N ASP A 94 -10.43 -5.36 7.89
CA ASP A 94 -11.23 -6.43 8.47
C ASP A 94 -12.09 -5.93 9.65
N GLY A 95 -13.40 -6.20 9.57
CA GLY A 95 -14.38 -5.82 10.59
C GLY A 95 -14.94 -4.41 10.44
N GLN A 96 -14.52 -3.67 9.41
CA GLN A 96 -15.05 -2.36 9.03
C GLN A 96 -15.91 -2.46 7.78
N ASN A 97 -16.65 -1.41 7.47
CA ASN A 97 -17.43 -1.25 6.26
C ASN A 97 -17.46 0.23 5.83
N MET A 98 -17.99 0.52 4.65
CA MET A 98 -18.04 1.89 4.12
C MET A 98 -18.89 2.86 4.95
N GLU A 99 -19.77 2.37 5.84
CA GLU A 99 -20.54 3.21 6.75
C GLU A 99 -19.80 3.51 8.06
N HIS A 100 -18.65 2.82 8.32
CA HIS A 100 -17.87 3.03 9.51
C HIS A 100 -16.39 2.65 9.31
N VAL A 101 -15.63 3.57 8.76
CA VAL A 101 -14.19 3.43 8.49
C VAL A 101 -13.39 4.13 9.58
N MET A 102 -12.37 3.46 10.11
CA MET A 102 -11.40 4.02 11.05
C MET A 102 -9.99 3.57 10.64
N GLY A 103 -8.99 4.39 10.91
CA GLY A 103 -7.59 4.02 10.73
C GLY A 103 -7.10 4.08 9.29
N HIS A 104 -7.52 3.13 8.44
CA HIS A 104 -6.97 3.02 7.08
C HIS A 104 -7.98 2.47 6.07
N VAL A 105 -7.87 2.89 4.82
CA VAL A 105 -8.54 2.32 3.64
C VAL A 105 -7.52 1.87 2.61
N ASN A 106 -7.80 0.76 1.94
CA ASN A 106 -6.89 0.20 0.93
C ASN A 106 -7.17 0.82 -0.45
N MET A 107 -6.30 1.72 -0.89
CA MET A 107 -6.32 2.33 -2.21
C MET A 107 -5.21 1.71 -3.08
N ASN A 108 -5.40 0.44 -3.48
CA ASN A 108 -4.42 -0.24 -4.31
C ASN A 108 -4.36 0.39 -5.71
N ASP A 109 -3.17 0.45 -6.28
CA ASP A 109 -2.91 0.96 -7.63
C ASP A 109 -3.20 -0.06 -8.74
N SER A 110 -3.45 -1.33 -8.38
CA SER A 110 -3.81 -2.39 -9.32
C SER A 110 -4.71 -3.47 -8.72
N TYR A 111 -5.52 -4.09 -9.57
CA TYR A 111 -6.47 -5.15 -9.25
C TYR A 111 -6.41 -6.28 -10.28
N VAL A 112 -7.08 -7.41 -9.98
CA VAL A 112 -7.17 -8.59 -10.85
C VAL A 112 -5.78 -9.05 -11.30
N SER A 113 -4.90 -9.28 -10.31
CA SER A 113 -3.50 -9.70 -10.53
C SER A 113 -2.68 -8.79 -11.44
N GLY A 114 -2.94 -7.47 -11.39
CA GLY A 114 -2.21 -6.48 -12.19
C GLY A 114 -2.84 -6.18 -13.55
N SER A 115 -3.91 -6.88 -13.95
CA SER A 115 -4.57 -6.65 -15.23
C SER A 115 -5.34 -5.34 -15.33
N VAL A 116 -5.71 -4.75 -14.18
CA VAL A 116 -6.45 -3.48 -14.09
C VAL A 116 -5.65 -2.52 -13.23
N GLU A 117 -5.22 -1.41 -13.82
CA GLU A 117 -4.63 -0.29 -13.09
C GLU A 117 -5.74 0.58 -12.48
N ALA A 118 -5.46 1.21 -11.34
CA ALA A 118 -6.40 2.04 -10.63
C ALA A 118 -5.76 3.37 -10.22
N GLU A 119 -6.43 4.47 -10.54
CA GLU A 119 -6.04 5.81 -10.12
C GLU A 119 -7.15 6.40 -9.23
N TRP A 120 -6.80 6.69 -7.98
CA TRP A 120 -7.73 7.12 -6.95
C TRP A 120 -7.84 8.65 -6.85
N ASN A 121 -9.05 9.12 -6.58
CA ASN A 121 -9.31 10.51 -6.23
C ASN A 121 -10.35 10.58 -5.11
N LEU A 122 -10.00 11.27 -4.02
CA LEU A 122 -10.86 11.51 -2.87
C LEU A 122 -11.33 12.96 -2.84
N SER A 123 -12.51 13.19 -2.30
CA SER A 123 -13.06 14.55 -2.12
C SER A 123 -12.36 15.35 -1.03
N ASP A 124 -11.66 14.70 -0.10
CA ASP A 124 -11.03 15.34 1.06
C ASP A 124 -9.76 14.57 1.48
N TYR A 125 -8.60 15.07 1.04
CA TYR A 125 -7.28 14.55 1.43
C TYR A 125 -6.77 15.09 2.77
N ASP A 126 -7.46 16.06 3.37
CA ASP A 126 -7.17 16.52 4.72
C ASP A 126 -7.76 15.58 5.78
N THR A 127 -8.72 14.73 5.38
CA THR A 127 -9.33 13.71 6.26
C THR A 127 -8.75 12.31 6.01
N VAL A 128 -8.50 11.94 4.75
CA VAL A 128 -7.84 10.67 4.37
C VAL A 128 -6.70 11.00 3.42
N ASP A 129 -5.48 10.67 3.77
CA ASP A 129 -4.30 10.98 2.96
C ASP A 129 -4.18 10.11 1.68
N TYR A 130 -3.16 10.40 0.86
CA TYR A 130 -2.90 9.67 -0.39
C TYR A 130 -2.52 8.20 -0.19
N GLU A 131 -2.12 7.82 1.03
CA GLU A 131 -1.80 6.44 1.41
C GLU A 131 -3.02 5.70 1.98
N GLY A 132 -4.15 6.40 2.17
CA GLY A 132 -5.37 5.84 2.73
C GLY A 132 -5.47 5.93 4.26
N ASN A 133 -4.57 6.64 4.93
CA ASN A 133 -4.61 6.80 6.38
C ASN A 133 -5.63 7.86 6.79
N VAL A 134 -6.45 7.54 7.78
CA VAL A 134 -7.39 8.49 8.39
C VAL A 134 -6.62 9.43 9.32
N LEU A 135 -6.66 10.73 9.02
CA LEU A 135 -5.96 11.76 9.77
C LEU A 135 -6.79 12.19 10.99
N GLN A 136 -6.29 11.88 12.19
CA GLN A 136 -7.01 12.14 13.43
C GLN A 136 -7.23 13.65 13.69
N ASP A 137 -6.32 14.50 13.22
CA ASP A 137 -6.39 15.97 13.36
C ASP A 137 -7.50 16.61 12.49
N ALA A 138 -8.03 15.86 11.53
CA ALA A 138 -9.18 16.29 10.71
C ALA A 138 -10.47 16.45 11.51
N PHE A 139 -10.60 15.71 12.62
CA PHE A 139 -11.79 15.71 13.47
C PHE A 139 -11.68 16.81 14.53
N THR A 140 -12.25 17.99 14.24
CA THR A 140 -12.01 19.19 15.02
C THR A 140 -13.03 19.47 16.12
N CYS A 141 -14.16 18.77 16.13
CA CYS A 141 -15.24 18.93 17.11
C CYS A 141 -15.84 17.58 17.50
N ASP A 142 -16.55 17.55 18.63
CA ASP A 142 -17.22 16.33 19.11
C ASP A 142 -18.32 15.86 18.15
N GLU A 143 -18.95 16.78 17.41
CA GLU A 143 -19.96 16.49 16.41
C GLU A 143 -19.38 15.71 15.22
N ASP A 144 -18.18 16.07 14.75
CA ASP A 144 -17.45 15.32 13.74
C ASP A 144 -17.09 13.90 14.22
N GLU A 145 -16.78 13.76 15.53
CA GLU A 145 -16.45 12.45 16.13
C GLU A 145 -17.66 11.53 16.24
N GLU A 146 -18.85 12.09 16.50
CA GLU A 146 -20.09 11.32 16.63
C GLU A 146 -20.71 10.98 15.28
N SER A 147 -20.70 11.95 14.34
CA SER A 147 -21.36 11.83 13.03
C SER A 147 -20.46 11.25 11.96
N GLY A 148 -19.14 11.31 12.15
CA GLY A 148 -18.15 10.98 11.12
C GLY A 148 -18.11 12.02 9.99
N LYS A 149 -17.19 11.84 9.05
CA LYS A 149 -17.04 12.64 7.84
C LYS A 149 -17.30 11.81 6.60
N LEU A 150 -18.21 12.27 5.74
CA LEU A 150 -18.52 11.62 4.48
C LEU A 150 -17.49 11.99 3.43
N ILE A 151 -16.78 10.99 2.89
CA ILE A 151 -15.80 11.13 1.82
C ILE A 151 -16.36 10.49 0.54
N ALA A 152 -16.34 11.23 -0.55
CA ALA A 152 -16.60 10.68 -1.87
C ALA A 152 -15.26 10.20 -2.47
N ALA A 153 -15.27 8.99 -3.01
CA ALA A 153 -14.16 8.40 -3.73
C ALA A 153 -14.54 8.14 -5.18
N SER A 154 -13.62 8.41 -6.07
CA SER A 154 -13.69 7.95 -7.46
C SER A 154 -12.40 7.24 -7.83
N VAL A 155 -12.51 6.11 -8.50
CA VAL A 155 -11.38 5.35 -9.02
C VAL A 155 -11.52 5.18 -10.52
N SER A 156 -10.48 5.61 -11.25
CA SER A 156 -10.37 5.40 -12.69
C SER A 156 -9.67 4.07 -12.92
N LEU A 157 -10.42 3.07 -13.37
CA LEU A 157 -9.91 1.74 -13.72
C LEU A 157 -9.49 1.75 -15.19
N SER A 158 -8.28 1.24 -15.49
CA SER A 158 -7.76 1.14 -16.86
C SER A 158 -7.23 -0.27 -17.14
N CYS A 159 -7.51 -0.74 -18.37
CA CYS A 159 -7.06 -2.04 -18.87
C CYS A 159 -6.78 -1.91 -20.37
N GLY A 160 -5.50 -1.85 -20.75
CA GLY A 160 -5.09 -1.47 -22.09
C GLY A 160 -5.57 -0.08 -22.47
N GLU A 161 -6.33 0.03 -23.56
CA GLU A 161 -6.92 1.32 -24.01
C GLU A 161 -8.28 1.65 -23.38
N TYR A 162 -8.88 0.70 -22.64
CA TYR A 162 -10.19 0.85 -22.05
C TYR A 162 -10.10 1.49 -20.66
N LYS A 163 -11.08 2.35 -20.35
CA LYS A 163 -11.19 3.00 -19.04
C LYS A 163 -12.61 2.98 -18.54
N GLN A 164 -12.78 2.82 -17.25
CA GLN A 164 -14.07 2.91 -16.55
C GLN A 164 -13.89 3.62 -15.23
N MET A 165 -14.84 4.49 -14.87
CA MET A 165 -14.86 5.15 -13.58
C MET A 165 -15.82 4.42 -12.64
N TYR A 166 -15.40 4.24 -11.39
CA TYR A 166 -16.20 3.70 -10.31
C TYR A 166 -16.23 4.72 -9.19
N GLU A 167 -17.45 5.13 -8.76
CA GLU A 167 -17.66 6.15 -7.75
C GLU A 167 -18.47 5.58 -6.58
N PHE A 168 -18.06 5.92 -5.36
CA PHE A 168 -18.77 5.54 -4.15
C PHE A 168 -18.46 6.54 -3.02
N SER A 169 -19.09 6.37 -1.86
CA SER A 169 -18.84 7.20 -0.68
C SER A 169 -18.67 6.32 0.54
N PHE A 170 -17.87 6.78 1.49
CA PHE A 170 -17.68 6.10 2.75
C PHE A 170 -17.63 7.11 3.90
N LEU A 171 -18.00 6.65 5.09
CA LEU A 171 -18.09 7.47 6.29
C LEU A 171 -16.91 7.16 7.21
N VAL A 172 -16.12 8.18 7.49
CA VAL A 172 -14.87 8.06 8.25
C VAL A 172 -15.06 8.58 9.66
N PHE A 173 -14.56 7.81 10.62
CA PHE A 173 -14.58 8.17 12.04
C PHE A 173 -13.15 8.20 12.59
N PRO A 174 -12.89 9.05 13.62
CA PRO A 174 -11.61 9.03 14.32
C PRO A 174 -11.47 7.77 15.16
N ASP A 175 -10.22 7.42 15.49
CA ASP A 175 -9.93 6.38 16.46
C ASP A 175 -10.60 6.68 17.80
N LYS A 176 -11.02 5.62 18.51
CA LYS A 176 -11.54 5.76 19.87
C LYS A 176 -10.43 6.17 20.81
N LEU A 177 -10.26 7.46 20.99
CA LEU A 177 -9.28 8.02 21.92
C LEU A 177 -9.68 7.74 23.37
N ASP A 178 -8.72 7.33 24.19
CA ASP A 178 -8.89 7.30 25.64
C ASP A 178 -8.95 8.72 26.21
N SER A 179 -9.30 8.82 27.50
CA SER A 179 -9.48 10.13 28.15
C SER A 179 -8.18 10.96 28.25
N GLY A 180 -7.01 10.32 28.18
CA GLY A 180 -5.71 10.98 28.15
C GLY A 180 -5.36 11.52 26.77
N GLN A 181 -5.59 10.71 25.75
CA GLN A 181 -5.41 11.09 24.35
C GLN A 181 -6.34 12.23 23.96
N LYS A 182 -7.62 12.18 24.35
CA LYS A 182 -8.58 13.29 24.16
C LYS A 182 -8.08 14.59 24.81
N LEU A 183 -7.55 14.50 26.04
CA LEU A 183 -7.00 15.67 26.73
C LEU A 183 -5.80 16.25 25.98
N ILE A 184 -4.87 15.42 25.50
CA ILE A 184 -3.70 15.86 24.71
C ILE A 184 -4.16 16.54 23.42
N ARG A 185 -5.11 15.99 22.72
CA ARG A 185 -5.69 16.56 21.50
C ARG A 185 -6.29 17.94 21.78
N ASP A 186 -7.10 18.07 22.82
CA ASP A 186 -7.74 19.35 23.18
C ASP A 186 -6.71 20.42 23.59
N ILE A 187 -5.63 20.02 24.27
CA ILE A 187 -4.48 20.85 24.54
C ILE A 187 -3.83 21.35 23.26
N ASN A 188 -3.53 20.43 22.32
CA ASN A 188 -2.89 20.78 21.06
C ASN A 188 -3.74 21.76 20.24
N ARG A 189 -5.05 21.51 20.15
CA ARG A 189 -5.99 22.43 19.47
C ARG A 189 -5.98 23.84 20.07
N GLN A 190 -5.96 23.94 21.41
CA GLN A 190 -5.90 25.24 22.07
C GLN A 190 -4.55 25.94 21.82
N LEU A 191 -3.44 25.21 21.92
CA LEU A 191 -2.11 25.77 21.70
C LEU A 191 -1.91 26.21 20.25
N GLN A 192 -2.40 25.45 19.28
CA GLN A 192 -2.35 25.83 17.86
C GLN A 192 -3.08 27.16 17.62
N LYS A 193 -4.31 27.31 18.13
CA LYS A 193 -5.07 28.57 18.00
C LYS A 193 -4.31 29.76 18.59
N GLU A 194 -3.57 29.56 19.67
CA GLU A 194 -2.75 30.63 20.28
C GLU A 194 -1.50 30.91 19.45
N MET A 195 -0.85 29.88 18.86
CA MET A 195 0.33 30.05 17.99
C MET A 195 0.01 30.73 16.67
N GLU A 196 -1.18 30.60 16.16
CA GLU A 196 -1.64 31.25 14.93
C GLU A 196 -1.95 32.75 15.11
N GLN A 197 -1.99 33.25 16.35
CA GLN A 197 -2.26 34.67 16.58
C GLN A 197 -1.03 35.53 16.25
N PRO A 198 -1.14 36.47 15.31
CA PRO A 198 -0.03 37.31 14.90
C PRO A 198 0.46 38.23 16.07
N GLY A 199 1.77 38.28 16.23
CA GLY A 199 2.40 39.19 17.24
C GLY A 199 2.63 38.58 18.63
N THR A 200 2.23 37.35 18.88
CA THR A 200 2.46 36.67 20.16
C THR A 200 3.90 36.16 20.24
N LYS A 201 4.69 36.70 21.18
CA LYS A 201 6.07 36.25 21.47
C LYS A 201 6.14 35.17 22.54
N GLU A 202 5.10 35.05 23.36
CA GLU A 202 5.03 34.12 24.48
C GLU A 202 3.82 33.21 24.33
N LEU A 203 4.04 31.91 24.38
CA LEU A 203 2.98 30.92 24.38
C LEU A 203 2.58 30.63 25.84
N VAL A 204 1.32 30.91 26.17
CA VAL A 204 0.80 30.69 27.52
C VAL A 204 0.21 29.27 27.58
N LEU A 205 0.84 28.38 28.35
CA LEU A 205 0.34 27.03 28.55
C LEU A 205 -0.94 27.03 29.40
N PRO A 206 -2.01 26.34 28.97
CA PRO A 206 -3.27 26.31 29.72
C PRO A 206 -3.10 25.64 31.08
N LYS A 207 -3.71 26.22 32.12
CA LYS A 207 -3.67 25.67 33.49
C LYS A 207 -4.77 24.67 33.77
N GLU A 208 -5.81 24.69 32.95
CA GLU A 208 -6.97 23.78 33.06
C GLU A 208 -7.61 23.60 31.66
N ILE A 209 -8.04 22.38 31.36
CA ILE A 209 -8.84 22.03 30.17
C ILE A 209 -9.89 21.03 30.60
N ASN A 210 -11.12 21.24 30.16
CA ASN A 210 -12.27 20.37 30.44
C ASN A 210 -12.41 20.00 31.94
N GLY A 211 -12.19 20.97 32.85
CA GLY A 211 -12.26 20.76 34.29
C GLY A 211 -11.06 20.02 34.91
N LYS A 212 -10.06 19.64 34.09
CA LYS A 212 -8.84 18.96 34.57
C LYS A 212 -7.70 19.99 34.72
N LYS A 213 -7.12 20.06 35.93
CA LYS A 213 -5.94 20.89 36.19
C LYS A 213 -4.70 20.29 35.53
N LEU A 214 -3.94 21.15 34.86
CA LEU A 214 -2.72 20.77 34.13
C LEU A 214 -1.48 21.29 34.89
N ASN A 215 -0.47 20.45 35.01
CA ASN A 215 0.83 20.78 35.54
C ASN A 215 1.89 20.58 34.46
N TRP A 216 2.56 21.64 34.07
CA TRP A 216 3.57 21.61 33.03
C TRP A 216 4.96 21.53 33.62
N SER A 217 5.79 20.64 33.09
CA SER A 217 7.21 20.57 33.40
C SER A 217 7.99 20.34 32.10
N LYS A 218 9.13 20.98 31.94
CA LYS A 218 10.02 20.72 30.82
C LYS A 218 10.80 19.43 31.09
N GLU A 219 10.68 18.47 30.23
CA GLU A 219 11.52 17.28 30.27
C GLU A 219 12.98 17.69 30.01
N LYS A 220 13.91 17.25 30.88
CA LYS A 220 15.34 17.51 30.69
C LYS A 220 15.76 16.76 29.41
N SER A 221 15.96 17.50 28.35
CA SER A 221 16.44 16.94 27.09
C SER A 221 17.74 16.15 27.33
N SER A 222 17.74 14.87 27.00
CA SER A 222 18.93 14.00 27.05
C SER A 222 20.03 14.41 26.05
N SER A 223 19.81 15.47 25.28
CA SER A 223 20.79 16.04 24.35
C SER A 223 22.04 16.59 25.04
N VAL A 224 21.93 17.10 26.29
CA VAL A 224 23.08 17.56 27.06
C VAL A 224 24.01 16.38 27.40
N MET A 225 23.46 15.18 27.63
CA MET A 225 24.26 13.99 27.91
C MET A 225 24.99 13.47 26.65
N LYS A 226 24.40 13.62 25.45
CA LYS A 226 25.07 13.25 24.19
C LYS A 226 26.20 14.18 23.80
N VAL A 227 26.07 15.49 24.06
CA VAL A 227 27.14 16.47 23.80
C VAL A 227 28.29 16.26 24.78
N ALA A 228 28.02 16.07 26.08
CA ALA A 228 29.05 15.80 27.08
C ALA A 228 29.79 14.47 26.81
N LEU A 229 29.10 13.41 26.30
CA LEU A 229 29.73 12.16 25.92
C LEU A 229 30.60 12.31 24.66
N LEU A 230 30.18 13.15 23.70
CA LEU A 230 30.95 13.43 22.48
C LEU A 230 32.23 14.22 22.82
N GLU A 231 32.14 15.21 23.72
CA GLU A 231 33.31 15.96 24.19
C GLU A 231 34.32 15.07 24.93
N VAL A 232 33.85 14.15 25.77
CA VAL A 232 34.73 13.19 26.45
C VAL A 232 35.41 12.23 25.48
N VAL A 233 34.70 11.74 24.46
CA VAL A 233 35.26 10.88 23.41
C VAL A 233 36.33 11.62 22.58
N VAL A 234 36.07 12.88 22.22
CA VAL A 234 37.03 13.73 21.48
C VAL A 234 38.27 14.00 22.32
N ILE A 235 38.13 14.28 23.61
CA ILE A 235 39.25 14.50 24.51
C ILE A 235 40.09 13.24 24.67
N VAL A 236 39.46 12.05 24.82
CA VAL A 236 40.20 10.76 24.91
C VAL A 236 40.95 10.45 23.63
N LEU A 237 40.38 10.77 22.44
CA LEU A 237 41.03 10.55 21.14
C LEU A 237 42.18 11.55 20.85
N LEU A 238 42.17 12.73 21.50
CA LEU A 238 43.24 13.73 21.34
C LEU A 238 44.47 13.45 22.27
N PHE A 239 44.28 12.62 23.28
CA PHE A 239 45.35 12.27 24.27
C PHE A 239 45.85 10.82 24.14
N TRP A 240 45.42 10.09 23.10
CA TRP A 240 45.90 8.77 22.71
C TRP A 240 46.65 8.85 21.39
#